data_83b7ac98fa29623a9b17b495d1e27254
#
_entry.id   83b7ac98fa29623a9b17b495d1e27254
#
_cell.length_a   1.000
_cell.length_b   1.000
_cell.length_c   1.000
_cell.angle_alpha   90.00
_cell.angle_beta   90.00
_cell.angle_gamma   90.00
#
_symmetry.space_group_name_H-M   'P 1'
#
loop_
_entity.id
_entity.type
_entity.pdbx_description
1 polymer ?
#
loop_
_entity_poly.entity_id
_entity_poly.type
_entity_poly.pdbx_seq_one_letter_code
_entity_poly.pdbx_strand_id
1 'polypeptide(L)'
;SNGEMEIRIDSSNKHKAAFGILDMVKAGQYEMGHSASYYWKGKDVNTMFFTTMPFGMIAPEQYAWFYYGGGMELMKKVYDKHGVYSFPGGNTSNQMGGWFRKEINTLDDFKGLKMRIPGFAGEVLSKLGVVVTNIPPGELYTALDRGTIDALEWVGPSLDLNMGFQKIAPYYYTGWHEPATELQFMVNQAKFDALPMHLQKILTIAMQFAAYDMYARSYHESAVNWASIEKEYPNVKIRTF
;
A
#
# COMPACT_ATOMS: atom_id res chain seq x y z
N SER A 1 28.25 -0.24 2.05
CA SER A 1 28.69 -0.62 3.42
C SER A 1 29.96 -1.47 3.42
N ASN A 2 30.50 -1.88 2.24
CA ASN A 2 31.65 -2.80 2.14
C ASN A 2 31.52 -4.06 3.03
N GLY A 3 30.30 -4.57 3.19
CA GLY A 3 30.03 -5.76 4.02
C GLY A 3 29.85 -5.50 5.52
N GLU A 4 29.95 -4.25 5.98
CA GLU A 4 29.72 -3.92 7.40
C GLU A 4 28.26 -4.08 7.83
N MET A 5 27.32 -4.04 6.86
CA MET A 5 25.88 -4.21 7.11
C MET A 5 25.29 -5.14 6.06
N GLU A 6 24.54 -6.13 6.52
CA GLU A 6 23.74 -7.04 5.70
C GLU A 6 22.26 -6.90 6.08
N ILE A 7 21.37 -6.83 5.07
CA ILE A 7 19.94 -6.84 5.28
C ILE A 7 19.40 -8.20 4.82
N ARG A 8 18.78 -8.93 5.75
CA ARG A 8 18.08 -10.19 5.46
C ARG A 8 16.59 -9.94 5.46
N ILE A 9 15.93 -10.34 4.36
CA ILE A 9 14.51 -10.10 4.16
C ILE A 9 13.71 -11.35 4.52
N ASP A 10 12.80 -11.20 5.46
CA ASP A 10 11.75 -12.17 5.74
C ASP A 10 10.44 -11.71 5.10
N SER A 11 9.87 -12.55 4.23
CA SER A 11 8.61 -12.24 3.58
C SER A 11 7.44 -12.35 4.56
N SER A 12 6.36 -11.61 4.27
CA SER A 12 5.11 -11.66 5.05
C SER A 12 4.50 -13.07 5.19
N ASN A 13 4.80 -13.97 4.24
CA ASN A 13 4.31 -15.35 4.27
C ASN A 13 4.91 -16.18 5.42
N LYS A 14 6.02 -15.74 6.02
CA LYS A 14 6.61 -16.35 7.21
C LYS A 14 5.83 -16.02 8.49
N HIS A 15 4.97 -15.02 8.45
CA HIS A 15 4.25 -14.49 9.61
C HIS A 15 2.74 -14.58 9.41
N LYS A 16 2.05 -15.15 10.40
CA LYS A 16 0.57 -15.22 10.40
C LYS A 16 -0.10 -13.84 10.59
N ALA A 17 0.65 -12.85 11.09
CA ALA A 17 0.18 -11.51 11.39
C ALA A 17 0.86 -10.46 10.49
N ALA A 18 0.54 -10.43 9.20
CA ALA A 18 1.12 -9.48 8.24
C ALA A 18 0.99 -8.01 8.67
N PHE A 19 -0.14 -7.65 9.32
CA PHE A 19 -0.35 -6.30 9.86
C PHE A 19 0.26 -6.08 11.26
N GLY A 20 0.98 -7.05 11.82
CA GLY A 20 1.68 -6.92 13.10
C GLY A 20 3.09 -6.35 13.00
N ILE A 21 3.57 -6.00 11.80
CA ILE A 21 4.97 -5.63 11.58
C ILE A 21 5.39 -4.37 12.37
N LEU A 22 4.51 -3.39 12.54
CA LEU A 22 4.81 -2.21 13.36
C LEU A 22 5.13 -2.61 14.81
N ASP A 23 4.34 -3.53 15.40
CA ASP A 23 4.57 -3.99 16.77
C ASP A 23 5.85 -4.81 16.87
N MET A 24 6.15 -5.63 15.86
CA MET A 24 7.38 -6.43 15.81
C MET A 24 8.63 -5.54 15.75
N VAL A 25 8.60 -4.48 14.94
CA VAL A 25 9.70 -3.50 14.84
C VAL A 25 9.81 -2.71 16.15
N LYS A 26 8.68 -2.22 16.68
CA LYS A 26 8.65 -1.52 17.97
C LYS A 26 9.22 -2.36 19.11
N ALA A 27 8.89 -3.64 19.16
CA ALA A 27 9.40 -4.58 20.16
C ALA A 27 10.85 -5.02 19.94
N GLY A 28 11.48 -4.63 18.81
CA GLY A 28 12.84 -5.03 18.46
C GLY A 28 12.97 -6.49 18.03
N GLN A 29 11.87 -7.15 17.69
CA GLN A 29 11.89 -8.50 17.09
C GLN A 29 12.47 -8.47 15.67
N TYR A 30 12.25 -7.36 14.97
CA TYR A 30 12.90 -7.00 13.71
C TYR A 30 13.51 -5.61 13.82
N GLU A 31 14.67 -5.42 13.22
CA GLU A 31 15.33 -4.12 13.15
C GLU A 31 14.56 -3.17 12.23
N MET A 32 13.99 -3.72 11.15
CA MET A 32 13.27 -2.99 10.11
C MET A 32 12.01 -3.73 9.69
N GLY A 33 11.07 -2.99 9.13
CA GLY A 33 9.87 -3.51 8.47
C GLY A 33 9.50 -2.68 7.25
N HIS A 34 8.70 -3.27 6.37
CA HIS A 34 8.15 -2.60 5.20
C HIS A 34 6.65 -2.88 5.10
N SER A 35 5.84 -1.83 4.94
CA SER A 35 4.38 -1.94 4.85
C SER A 35 3.77 -0.61 4.36
N ALA A 36 2.48 -0.39 4.62
CA ALA A 36 1.80 0.87 4.35
C ALA A 36 1.28 1.49 5.66
N SER A 37 1.50 2.80 5.81
CA SER A 37 1.22 3.53 7.04
C SER A 37 -0.26 3.48 7.46
N TYR A 38 -1.20 3.46 6.53
CA TYR A 38 -2.64 3.45 6.81
C TYR A 38 -3.15 2.17 7.51
N TYR A 39 -2.37 1.07 7.49
CA TYR A 39 -2.74 -0.15 8.22
C TYR A 39 -2.69 0.03 9.75
N TRP A 40 -2.06 1.08 10.23
CA TRP A 40 -1.95 1.40 11.65
C TRP A 40 -3.07 2.29 12.18
N LYS A 41 -4.09 2.61 11.37
CA LYS A 41 -5.25 3.43 11.74
C LYS A 41 -5.81 3.09 13.13
N GLY A 42 -5.91 1.81 13.46
CA GLY A 42 -6.43 1.35 14.75
C GLY A 42 -5.50 1.64 15.95
N LYS A 43 -4.24 2.03 15.69
CA LYS A 43 -3.24 2.37 16.71
C LYS A 43 -3.04 3.89 16.81
N ASP A 44 -2.94 4.56 15.69
CA ASP A 44 -2.85 6.02 15.58
C ASP A 44 -3.46 6.44 14.23
N VAL A 45 -4.57 7.18 14.28
CA VAL A 45 -5.27 7.65 13.08
C VAL A 45 -4.40 8.55 12.20
N ASN A 46 -3.42 9.24 12.78
CA ASN A 46 -2.53 10.11 12.02
C ASN A 46 -1.62 9.37 11.05
N THR A 47 -1.43 8.07 11.21
CA THR A 47 -0.65 7.25 10.29
C THR A 47 -1.26 7.17 8.90
N MET A 48 -2.59 7.39 8.78
CA MET A 48 -3.29 7.34 7.50
C MET A 48 -2.81 8.37 6.48
N PHE A 49 -2.32 9.54 6.96
CA PHE A 49 -1.94 10.65 6.08
C PHE A 49 -0.64 10.43 5.28
N PHE A 50 0.14 9.41 5.62
CA PHE A 50 1.46 9.18 5.00
C PHE A 50 1.43 8.11 3.89
N THR A 51 0.28 7.52 3.59
CA THR A 51 0.15 6.58 2.48
C THR A 51 -0.49 7.26 1.28
N THR A 52 -1.75 7.68 1.40
CA THR A 52 -2.51 8.27 0.32
C THR A 52 -3.69 9.08 0.85
N MET A 53 -4.20 9.97 0.01
CA MET A 53 -5.44 10.72 0.24
C MET A 53 -6.31 10.65 -1.02
N PRO A 54 -7.61 10.37 -0.91
CA PRO A 54 -8.52 10.49 -2.06
C PRO A 54 -8.41 11.89 -2.69
N PHE A 55 -8.24 11.94 -4.01
CA PHE A 55 -8.04 13.17 -4.77
C PHE A 55 -6.81 14.00 -4.36
N GLY A 56 -5.87 13.37 -3.66
CA GLY A 56 -4.65 14.02 -3.14
C GLY A 56 -3.51 14.11 -4.17
N MET A 57 -2.30 14.16 -3.63
CA MET A 57 -1.07 14.32 -4.42
C MET A 57 -0.79 13.08 -5.28
N ILE A 58 -0.26 13.31 -6.47
CA ILE A 58 0.38 12.27 -7.29
C ILE A 58 1.79 11.98 -6.76
N ALA A 59 2.42 10.90 -7.22
CA ALA A 59 3.71 10.44 -6.68
C ALA A 59 4.82 11.51 -6.66
N PRO A 60 5.07 12.29 -7.74
CA PRO A 60 6.08 13.36 -7.69
C PRO A 60 5.77 14.43 -6.64
N GLU A 61 4.50 14.79 -6.48
CA GLU A 61 4.07 15.79 -5.48
C GLU A 61 4.23 15.23 -4.06
N GLN A 62 3.92 13.94 -3.86
CA GLN A 62 4.10 13.26 -2.58
C GLN A 62 5.58 13.23 -2.17
N TYR A 63 6.50 12.90 -3.09
CA TYR A 63 7.94 12.97 -2.80
C TYR A 63 8.43 14.39 -2.53
N ALA A 64 7.93 15.38 -3.29
CA ALA A 64 8.25 16.78 -3.04
C ALA A 64 7.79 17.22 -1.64
N TRP A 65 6.58 16.82 -1.25
CA TRP A 65 6.07 17.09 0.09
C TRP A 65 6.86 16.38 1.18
N PHE A 66 7.19 15.10 1.02
CA PHE A 66 7.99 14.37 2.00
C PHE A 66 9.34 15.01 2.23
N TYR A 67 10.10 15.28 1.17
CA TYR A 67 11.49 15.69 1.30
C TYR A 67 11.70 17.19 1.45
N TYR A 68 10.75 18.03 0.98
CA TYR A 68 10.90 19.47 0.96
C TYR A 68 9.71 20.24 1.53
N GLY A 69 8.56 19.60 1.67
CA GLY A 69 7.31 20.22 2.11
C GLY A 69 6.91 19.94 3.57
N GLY A 70 7.82 19.40 4.38
CA GLY A 70 7.58 19.14 5.81
C GLY A 70 6.96 17.78 6.12
N GLY A 71 6.74 16.92 5.11
CA GLY A 71 6.13 15.61 5.30
C GLY A 71 6.95 14.69 6.20
N MET A 72 8.29 14.70 6.07
CA MET A 72 9.18 13.91 6.92
C MET A 72 9.13 14.35 8.39
N GLU A 73 9.04 15.65 8.67
CA GLU A 73 8.92 16.17 10.03
C GLU A 73 7.59 15.76 10.67
N LEU A 74 6.50 15.79 9.90
CA LEU A 74 5.19 15.34 10.37
C LEU A 74 5.18 13.84 10.61
N MET A 75 5.73 13.05 9.67
CA MET A 75 5.86 11.60 9.81
C MET A 75 6.66 11.25 11.05
N LYS A 76 7.79 11.92 11.27
CA LYS A 76 8.61 11.74 12.48
C LYS A 76 7.81 12.00 13.75
N LYS A 77 7.06 13.11 13.85
CA LYS A 77 6.24 13.44 15.03
C LYS A 77 5.22 12.35 15.36
N VAL A 78 4.66 11.69 14.34
CA VAL A 78 3.70 10.59 14.54
C VAL A 78 4.42 9.33 14.99
N TYR A 79 5.52 8.96 14.36
CA TYR A 79 6.19 7.68 14.61
C TYR A 79 7.14 7.67 15.80
N ASP A 80 7.64 8.82 16.25
CA ASP A 80 8.44 8.94 17.50
C ASP A 80 7.71 8.37 18.72
N LYS A 81 6.37 8.54 18.77
CA LYS A 81 5.55 7.96 19.85
C LYS A 81 5.57 6.43 19.87
N HIS A 82 5.91 5.83 18.76
CA HIS A 82 5.98 4.37 18.59
C HIS A 82 7.40 3.82 18.74
N GLY A 83 8.41 4.67 18.97
CA GLY A 83 9.81 4.26 19.04
C GLY A 83 10.36 3.74 17.71
N VAL A 84 9.83 4.27 16.61
CA VAL A 84 10.14 3.84 15.22
C VAL A 84 10.46 5.08 14.38
N TYR A 85 11.54 5.03 13.62
CA TYR A 85 11.76 5.94 12.50
C TYR A 85 11.01 5.42 11.27
N SER A 86 10.32 6.31 10.59
CA SER A 86 9.60 6.01 9.36
C SER A 86 10.19 6.79 8.19
N PHE A 87 10.30 6.10 7.04
CA PHE A 87 10.81 6.67 5.79
C PHE A 87 9.90 6.25 4.64
N PRO A 88 9.79 7.05 3.57
CA PRO A 88 9.20 6.62 2.32
C PRO A 88 9.81 5.29 1.85
N GLY A 89 8.98 4.34 1.49
CA GLY A 89 9.38 2.96 1.22
C GLY A 89 9.03 2.46 -0.17
N GLY A 90 8.55 3.33 -1.04
CA GLY A 90 8.17 3.03 -2.42
C GLY A 90 6.78 3.51 -2.73
N ASN A 91 6.52 3.83 -3.99
CA ASN A 91 5.23 4.35 -4.42
C ASN A 91 4.64 3.46 -5.52
N THR A 92 3.38 3.07 -5.33
CA THR A 92 2.67 2.25 -6.33
C THR A 92 2.14 3.07 -7.51
N SER A 93 2.32 4.40 -7.49
CA SER A 93 1.69 5.31 -8.43
C SER A 93 0.16 5.28 -8.32
N ASN A 94 -0.55 5.68 -9.38
CA ASN A 94 -2.00 5.65 -9.44
C ASN A 94 -2.54 4.22 -9.29
N GLN A 95 -3.50 4.05 -8.40
CA GLN A 95 -4.16 2.76 -8.22
C GLN A 95 -5.50 2.70 -8.97
N MET A 96 -5.95 1.47 -9.24
CA MET A 96 -7.27 1.19 -9.81
C MET A 96 -8.32 1.13 -8.68
N GLY A 97 -9.57 1.45 -9.01
CA GLY A 97 -10.69 1.41 -8.06
C GLY A 97 -11.08 0.01 -7.59
N GLY A 98 -10.52 -1.02 -8.23
CA GLY A 98 -10.61 -2.41 -7.79
C GLY A 98 -11.35 -3.35 -8.72
N TRP A 99 -11.43 -4.60 -8.28
CA TRP A 99 -12.06 -5.72 -8.96
C TRP A 99 -13.42 -6.03 -8.35
N PHE A 100 -14.43 -6.18 -9.20
CA PHE A 100 -15.82 -6.37 -8.79
C PHE A 100 -16.42 -7.60 -9.48
N ARG A 101 -17.18 -8.39 -8.72
CA ARG A 101 -17.93 -9.52 -9.24
C ARG A 101 -19.22 -9.08 -9.96
N LYS A 102 -19.72 -7.90 -9.62
CA LYS A 102 -20.90 -7.27 -10.22
C LYS A 102 -20.56 -5.87 -10.72
N GLU A 103 -21.24 -5.42 -11.74
CA GLU A 103 -21.12 -4.07 -12.25
C GLU A 103 -21.76 -3.07 -11.28
N ILE A 104 -21.11 -1.93 -11.11
CA ILE A 104 -21.59 -0.79 -10.31
C ILE A 104 -22.03 0.29 -11.29
N ASN A 105 -23.29 0.58 -11.34
CA ASN A 105 -23.87 1.56 -12.25
C ASN A 105 -24.40 2.79 -11.53
N THR A 106 -24.74 2.65 -10.25
CA THR A 106 -25.32 3.70 -9.41
C THR A 106 -24.73 3.67 -8.01
N LEU A 107 -24.92 4.74 -7.24
CA LEU A 107 -24.51 4.77 -5.83
C LEU A 107 -25.28 3.73 -4.98
N ASP A 108 -26.46 3.33 -5.41
CA ASP A 108 -27.25 2.31 -4.70
C ASP A 108 -26.63 0.91 -4.78
N ASP A 109 -25.84 0.63 -5.82
CA ASP A 109 -25.13 -0.64 -5.97
C ASP A 109 -24.03 -0.85 -4.92
N PHE A 110 -23.60 0.22 -4.25
CA PHE A 110 -22.66 0.15 -3.13
C PHE A 110 -23.32 -0.31 -1.82
N LYS A 111 -24.65 -0.17 -1.66
CA LYS A 111 -25.32 -0.52 -0.42
C LYS A 111 -25.24 -2.02 -0.14
N GLY A 112 -24.63 -2.37 0.97
CA GLY A 112 -24.44 -3.76 1.41
C GLY A 112 -23.35 -4.52 0.64
N LEU A 113 -22.67 -3.89 -0.32
CA LEU A 113 -21.52 -4.47 -1.01
C LEU A 113 -20.42 -4.80 0.01
N LYS A 114 -19.94 -6.03 0.03
CA LYS A 114 -18.82 -6.44 0.87
C LYS A 114 -17.53 -6.21 0.12
N MET A 115 -16.75 -5.22 0.53
CA MET A 115 -15.52 -4.85 -0.18
C MET A 115 -14.32 -4.79 0.75
N ARG A 116 -13.21 -5.37 0.31
CA ARG A 116 -11.90 -5.11 0.92
C ARG A 116 -11.33 -3.84 0.31
N ILE A 117 -11.18 -2.81 1.13
CA ILE A 117 -10.52 -1.56 0.76
C ILE A 117 -9.99 -0.87 2.03
N PRO A 118 -8.69 -0.53 2.11
CA PRO A 118 -8.11 0.10 3.29
C PRO A 118 -8.21 1.62 3.27
N GLY A 119 -7.71 2.25 4.32
CA GLY A 119 -7.44 3.68 4.39
C GLY A 119 -8.68 4.57 4.31
N PHE A 120 -8.48 5.78 3.85
CA PHE A 120 -9.54 6.79 3.71
C PHE A 120 -10.62 6.38 2.69
N ALA A 121 -10.25 5.64 1.64
CA ALA A 121 -11.22 5.16 0.66
C ALA A 121 -12.25 4.23 1.31
N GLY A 122 -11.81 3.35 2.23
CA GLY A 122 -12.72 2.53 3.02
C GLY A 122 -13.67 3.38 3.88
N GLU A 123 -13.19 4.48 4.48
CA GLU A 123 -14.03 5.40 5.25
C GLU A 123 -15.09 6.08 4.38
N VAL A 124 -14.72 6.49 3.16
CA VAL A 124 -15.66 7.12 2.22
C VAL A 124 -16.72 6.11 1.79
N LEU A 125 -16.31 4.93 1.33
CA LEU A 125 -17.25 3.90 0.85
C LEU A 125 -18.17 3.38 1.95
N SER A 126 -17.71 3.29 3.19
CA SER A 126 -18.57 2.91 4.31
C SER A 126 -19.76 3.88 4.51
N LYS A 127 -19.56 5.17 4.20
CA LYS A 127 -20.65 6.17 4.24
C LYS A 127 -21.66 6.00 3.10
N LEU A 128 -21.28 5.31 2.03
CA LEU A 128 -22.19 4.92 0.94
C LEU A 128 -22.90 3.58 1.21
N GLY A 129 -22.65 2.97 2.38
CA GLY A 129 -23.29 1.72 2.79
C GLY A 129 -22.50 0.46 2.41
N VAL A 130 -21.25 0.59 1.99
CA VAL A 130 -20.34 -0.56 1.76
C VAL A 130 -19.96 -1.18 3.10
N VAL A 131 -19.99 -2.50 3.17
CA VAL A 131 -19.45 -3.29 4.28
C VAL A 131 -17.95 -3.47 4.05
N VAL A 132 -17.17 -2.55 4.61
CA VAL A 132 -15.72 -2.48 4.41
C VAL A 132 -14.99 -3.45 5.33
N THR A 133 -14.01 -4.16 4.79
CA THR A 133 -13.10 -5.03 5.54
C THR A 133 -11.65 -4.78 5.12
N ASN A 134 -10.71 -5.12 5.99
CA ASN A 134 -9.27 -5.06 5.70
C ASN A 134 -8.66 -6.46 5.84
N ILE A 135 -8.63 -7.19 4.72
CA ILE A 135 -8.11 -8.56 4.63
C ILE A 135 -6.65 -8.50 4.17
N PRO A 136 -5.75 -9.31 4.76
CA PRO A 136 -4.37 -9.41 4.31
C PRO A 136 -4.24 -9.91 2.87
N PRO A 137 -3.19 -9.49 2.14
CA PRO A 137 -3.03 -9.79 0.70
C PRO A 137 -3.14 -11.27 0.34
N GLY A 138 -2.54 -12.15 1.13
CA GLY A 138 -2.54 -13.60 0.86
C GLY A 138 -3.91 -14.27 0.90
N GLU A 139 -4.93 -13.60 1.42
CA GLU A 139 -6.30 -14.12 1.55
C GLU A 139 -7.26 -13.56 0.50
N LEU A 140 -6.85 -12.51 -0.25
CA LEU A 140 -7.74 -11.74 -1.12
C LEU A 140 -8.34 -12.57 -2.26
N TYR A 141 -7.51 -13.35 -2.95
CA TYR A 141 -7.99 -14.21 -4.05
C TYR A 141 -9.08 -15.16 -3.56
N THR A 142 -8.80 -15.88 -2.48
CA THR A 142 -9.76 -16.85 -1.91
C THR A 142 -11.03 -16.17 -1.40
N ALA A 143 -10.92 -15.01 -0.77
CA ALA A 143 -12.08 -14.27 -0.26
C ALA A 143 -13.01 -13.81 -1.40
N LEU A 144 -12.44 -13.32 -2.51
CA LEU A 144 -13.20 -12.88 -3.68
C LEU A 144 -13.79 -14.09 -4.44
N ASP A 145 -13.01 -15.13 -4.67
CA ASP A 145 -13.42 -16.33 -5.39
C ASP A 145 -14.60 -17.04 -4.69
N ARG A 146 -14.52 -17.21 -3.38
CA ARG A 146 -15.58 -17.84 -2.56
C ARG A 146 -16.79 -16.92 -2.29
N GLY A 147 -16.74 -15.64 -2.67
CA GLY A 147 -17.81 -14.69 -2.41
C GLY A 147 -17.95 -14.25 -0.95
N THR A 148 -16.89 -14.43 -0.14
CA THR A 148 -16.82 -13.83 1.20
C THR A 148 -16.82 -12.31 1.09
N ILE A 149 -16.22 -11.78 0.02
CA ILE A 149 -16.31 -10.39 -0.43
C ILE A 149 -16.83 -10.34 -1.88
N ASP A 150 -17.48 -9.25 -2.24
CA ASP A 150 -18.05 -9.00 -3.57
C ASP A 150 -17.09 -8.20 -4.45
N ALA A 151 -16.18 -7.47 -3.83
CA ALA A 151 -15.19 -6.62 -4.48
C ALA A 151 -13.93 -6.47 -3.62
N LEU A 152 -12.83 -6.14 -4.27
CA LEU A 152 -11.60 -5.76 -3.60
C LEU A 152 -10.85 -4.69 -4.40
N GLU A 153 -10.16 -3.86 -3.67
CA GLU A 153 -9.10 -2.99 -4.17
C GLU A 153 -7.77 -3.54 -3.69
N TRP A 154 -6.74 -3.53 -4.56
CA TRP A 154 -5.39 -3.95 -4.18
C TRP A 154 -4.36 -2.91 -4.58
N VAL A 155 -4.03 -2.76 -5.85
CA VAL A 155 -3.10 -1.74 -6.34
C VAL A 155 -3.53 -1.26 -7.73
N GLY A 156 -3.21 -2.01 -8.73
CA GLY A 156 -3.39 -1.68 -10.14
C GLY A 156 -2.69 -2.71 -11.01
N PRO A 157 -2.61 -2.51 -12.33
CA PRO A 157 -2.12 -3.53 -13.26
C PRO A 157 -0.75 -4.10 -12.90
N SER A 158 0.16 -3.29 -12.32
CA SER A 158 1.50 -3.73 -11.93
C SER A 158 1.52 -4.95 -11.00
N LEU A 159 0.59 -5.02 -10.05
CA LEU A 159 0.52 -6.09 -9.06
C LEU A 159 -0.74 -6.96 -9.18
N ASP A 160 -1.88 -6.40 -9.60
CA ASP A 160 -3.16 -7.08 -9.62
C ASP A 160 -3.18 -8.29 -10.57
N LEU A 161 -2.50 -8.16 -11.71
CA LEU A 161 -2.40 -9.23 -12.70
C LEU A 161 -1.73 -10.48 -12.09
N ASN A 162 -0.71 -10.28 -11.27
CA ASN A 162 0.00 -11.36 -10.59
C ASN A 162 -0.84 -12.04 -9.50
N MET A 163 -1.82 -11.31 -8.93
CA MET A 163 -2.75 -11.86 -7.93
C MET A 163 -3.85 -12.72 -8.56
N GLY A 164 -4.06 -12.63 -9.88
CA GLY A 164 -5.00 -13.46 -10.62
C GLY A 164 -6.45 -13.03 -10.55
N PHE A 165 -6.77 -11.82 -10.06
CA PHE A 165 -8.14 -11.33 -9.88
C PHE A 165 -8.94 -11.28 -11.18
N GLN A 166 -8.28 -11.04 -12.33
CA GLN A 166 -8.87 -11.06 -13.67
C GLN A 166 -9.52 -12.40 -14.04
N LYS A 167 -9.21 -13.48 -13.31
CA LYS A 167 -9.79 -14.82 -13.54
C LYS A 167 -11.11 -15.03 -12.80
N ILE A 168 -11.39 -14.24 -11.76
CA ILE A 168 -12.51 -14.46 -10.84
C ILE A 168 -13.45 -13.25 -10.70
N ALA A 169 -13.05 -12.07 -11.23
CA ALA A 169 -13.87 -10.87 -11.24
C ALA A 169 -13.86 -10.21 -12.63
N PRO A 170 -15.03 -10.03 -13.28
CA PRO A 170 -15.08 -9.55 -14.66
C PRO A 170 -15.02 -8.03 -14.80
N TYR A 171 -15.15 -7.25 -13.71
CA TYR A 171 -15.20 -5.79 -13.76
C TYR A 171 -13.98 -5.19 -13.07
N TYR A 172 -13.24 -4.34 -13.79
CA TYR A 172 -12.07 -3.65 -13.29
C TYR A 172 -12.27 -2.15 -13.41
N TYR A 173 -12.37 -1.45 -12.29
CA TYR A 173 -12.71 -0.03 -12.24
C TYR A 173 -11.47 0.85 -12.16
N THR A 174 -11.51 1.99 -12.88
CA THR A 174 -10.47 3.02 -12.76
C THR A 174 -10.48 3.64 -11.36
N GLY A 175 -9.32 4.16 -10.95
CA GLY A 175 -9.13 4.68 -9.60
C GLY A 175 -9.65 6.12 -9.43
N TRP A 176 -10.03 6.44 -8.21
CA TRP A 176 -10.42 7.77 -7.75
C TRP A 176 -9.78 8.13 -6.42
N HIS A 177 -9.29 7.14 -5.70
CA HIS A 177 -9.05 7.18 -4.26
C HIS A 177 -7.57 7.23 -3.89
N GLU A 178 -6.71 6.69 -4.73
CA GLU A 178 -5.26 6.60 -4.51
C GLU A 178 -4.48 7.10 -5.74
N PRO A 179 -4.32 8.44 -5.90
CA PRO A 179 -3.56 9.01 -7.02
C PRO A 179 -2.07 8.72 -6.90
N ALA A 180 -1.60 8.42 -5.69
CA ALA A 180 -0.30 7.86 -5.37
C ALA A 180 -0.37 7.18 -4.01
N THR A 181 0.31 6.04 -3.85
CA THR A 181 0.30 5.30 -2.60
C THR A 181 1.72 5.03 -2.15
N GLU A 182 2.16 5.82 -1.17
CA GLU A 182 3.48 5.67 -0.57
C GLU A 182 3.49 4.55 0.43
N LEU A 183 4.43 3.64 0.27
CA LEU A 183 4.76 2.61 1.25
C LEU A 183 5.77 3.16 2.26
N GLN A 184 6.08 2.36 3.26
CA GLN A 184 6.83 2.80 4.43
C GLN A 184 7.93 1.80 4.76
N PHE A 185 9.16 2.29 4.93
CA PHE A 185 10.15 1.63 5.74
C PHE A 185 9.98 2.07 7.20
N MET A 186 10.00 1.12 8.11
CA MET A 186 10.01 1.32 9.55
C MET A 186 11.32 0.80 10.10
N VAL A 187 11.99 1.58 10.95
CA VAL A 187 13.24 1.18 11.60
C VAL A 187 13.10 1.39 13.10
N ASN A 188 13.44 0.39 13.91
CA ASN A 188 13.49 0.55 15.35
C ASN A 188 14.47 1.66 15.73
N GLN A 189 14.03 2.68 16.46
CA GLN A 189 14.87 3.86 16.79
C GLN A 189 16.15 3.47 17.50
N ALA A 190 16.06 2.67 18.55
CA ALA A 190 17.23 2.28 19.33
C ALA A 190 18.26 1.49 18.50
N LYS A 191 17.79 0.65 17.57
CA LYS A 191 18.65 -0.10 16.67
C LYS A 191 19.30 0.82 15.64
N PHE A 192 18.55 1.77 15.08
CA PHE A 192 19.08 2.74 14.12
C PHE A 192 20.13 3.66 14.78
N ASP A 193 19.82 4.21 15.97
CA ASP A 193 20.71 5.12 16.70
C ASP A 193 22.00 4.45 17.16
N ALA A 194 21.97 3.12 17.38
CA ALA A 194 23.15 2.33 17.71
C ALA A 194 24.10 2.10 16.52
N LEU A 195 23.65 2.34 15.28
CA LEU A 195 24.51 2.22 14.11
C LEU A 195 25.55 3.37 14.07
N PRO A 196 26.78 3.11 13.60
CA PRO A 196 27.72 4.17 13.26
C PRO A 196 27.10 5.15 12.25
N MET A 197 27.41 6.45 12.37
CA MET A 197 26.81 7.51 11.56
C MET A 197 26.91 7.25 10.04
N HIS A 198 28.00 6.66 9.57
CA HIS A 198 28.17 6.34 8.14
C HIS A 198 27.17 5.26 7.69
N LEU A 199 26.86 4.25 8.53
CA LEU A 199 25.87 3.23 8.24
C LEU A 199 24.44 3.78 8.29
N GLN A 200 24.13 4.69 9.23
CA GLN A 200 22.85 5.38 9.24
C GLN A 200 22.61 6.13 7.93
N LYS A 201 23.63 6.86 7.44
CA LYS A 201 23.55 7.58 6.16
C LYS A 201 23.40 6.65 4.96
N ILE A 202 24.19 5.57 4.91
CA ILE A 202 24.10 4.56 3.83
C ILE A 202 22.71 3.95 3.82
N LEU A 203 22.17 3.54 4.97
CA LEU A 203 20.85 2.94 5.07
C LEU A 203 19.74 3.93 4.62
N THR A 204 19.80 5.18 5.06
CA THR A 204 18.84 6.22 4.67
C THR A 204 18.84 6.44 3.16
N ILE A 205 20.02 6.57 2.55
CA ILE A 205 20.13 6.75 1.09
C ILE A 205 19.66 5.51 0.34
N ALA A 206 19.97 4.32 0.84
CA ALA A 206 19.53 3.06 0.22
C ALA A 206 17.99 2.92 0.26
N MET A 207 17.35 3.29 1.38
CA MET A 207 15.88 3.32 1.47
C MET A 207 15.26 4.33 0.50
N GLN A 208 15.83 5.53 0.40
CA GLN A 208 15.36 6.56 -0.54
C GLN A 208 15.50 6.10 -2.00
N PHE A 209 16.64 5.48 -2.35
CA PHE A 209 16.85 4.93 -3.69
C PHE A 209 15.87 3.80 -4.00
N ALA A 210 15.71 2.85 -3.07
CA ALA A 210 14.79 1.73 -3.24
C ALA A 210 13.32 2.20 -3.40
N ALA A 211 12.93 3.25 -2.69
CA ALA A 211 11.60 3.84 -2.82
C ALA A 211 11.37 4.43 -4.22
N TYR A 212 12.35 5.16 -4.75
CA TYR A 212 12.26 5.72 -6.09
C TYR A 212 12.31 4.64 -7.18
N ASP A 213 13.17 3.66 -7.04
CA ASP A 213 13.27 2.53 -7.97
C ASP A 213 11.95 1.76 -8.05
N MET A 214 11.34 1.49 -6.90
CA MET A 214 10.02 0.86 -6.84
C MET A 214 8.96 1.70 -7.58
N TYR A 215 8.96 3.02 -7.41
CA TYR A 215 8.03 3.90 -8.11
C TYR A 215 8.19 3.81 -9.63
N ALA A 216 9.43 3.95 -10.11
CA ALA A 216 9.71 3.90 -11.54
C ALA A 216 9.32 2.54 -12.14
N ARG A 217 9.62 1.46 -11.43
CA ARG A 217 9.25 0.11 -11.82
C ARG A 217 7.74 -0.11 -11.81
N SER A 218 7.06 0.31 -10.74
CA SER A 218 5.60 0.16 -10.63
C SER A 218 4.87 0.89 -11.76
N TYR A 219 5.33 2.10 -12.10
CA TYR A 219 4.78 2.87 -13.21
C TYR A 219 4.95 2.17 -14.56
N HIS A 220 6.15 1.64 -14.83
CA HIS A 220 6.44 0.87 -16.04
C HIS A 220 5.61 -0.43 -16.12
N GLU A 221 5.63 -1.22 -15.07
CA GLU A 221 4.90 -2.50 -14.99
C GLU A 221 3.38 -2.31 -15.14
N SER A 222 2.84 -1.20 -14.62
CA SER A 222 1.43 -0.87 -14.80
C SER A 222 1.06 -0.69 -16.28
N ALA A 223 1.91 -0.02 -17.07
CA ALA A 223 1.67 0.16 -18.49
C ALA A 223 1.76 -1.17 -19.27
N VAL A 224 2.77 -1.99 -18.95
CA VAL A 224 2.96 -3.31 -19.58
C VAL A 224 1.78 -4.24 -19.28
N ASN A 225 1.42 -4.34 -18.01
CA ASN A 225 0.34 -5.24 -17.57
C ASN A 225 -1.05 -4.74 -18.02
N TRP A 226 -1.25 -3.42 -18.15
CA TRP A 226 -2.47 -2.89 -18.75
C TRP A 226 -2.66 -3.40 -20.19
N ALA A 227 -1.63 -3.31 -21.01
CA ALA A 227 -1.67 -3.83 -22.38
C ALA A 227 -1.93 -5.36 -22.42
N SER A 228 -1.38 -6.11 -21.46
CA SER A 228 -1.65 -7.54 -21.30
C SER A 228 -3.12 -7.80 -20.92
N ILE A 229 -3.69 -7.01 -20.00
CA ILE A 229 -5.11 -7.15 -19.62
C ILE A 229 -6.00 -6.96 -20.84
N GLU A 230 -5.79 -5.90 -21.63
CA GLU A 230 -6.59 -5.62 -22.81
C GLU A 230 -6.49 -6.73 -23.89
N LYS A 231 -5.30 -7.31 -24.06
CA LYS A 231 -5.03 -8.30 -25.11
C LYS A 231 -5.41 -9.72 -24.71
N GLU A 232 -5.08 -10.12 -23.48
CA GLU A 232 -5.12 -11.52 -23.06
C GLU A 232 -6.37 -11.86 -22.25
N TYR A 233 -7.06 -10.84 -21.72
CA TYR A 233 -8.25 -11.02 -20.88
C TYR A 233 -9.47 -10.24 -21.41
N PRO A 234 -9.95 -10.55 -22.64
CA PRO A 234 -11.03 -9.79 -23.30
C PRO A 234 -12.38 -9.84 -22.56
N ASN A 235 -12.52 -10.75 -21.60
CA ASN A 235 -13.70 -10.85 -20.74
C ASN A 235 -13.68 -9.83 -19.59
N VAL A 236 -12.53 -9.23 -19.29
CA VAL A 236 -12.41 -8.17 -18.29
C VAL A 236 -12.99 -6.87 -18.86
N LYS A 237 -13.97 -6.35 -18.18
CA LYS A 237 -14.64 -5.10 -18.55
C LYS A 237 -14.06 -3.96 -17.76
N ILE A 238 -13.28 -3.11 -18.42
CA ILE A 238 -12.80 -1.87 -17.81
C ILE A 238 -13.96 -0.90 -17.65
N ARG A 239 -14.08 -0.29 -16.48
CA ARG A 239 -15.15 0.64 -16.12
C ARG A 239 -14.58 1.87 -15.41
N THR A 240 -15.35 2.93 -15.44
CA THR A 240 -15.12 4.18 -14.69
C THR A 240 -16.32 4.44 -13.79
N PHE A 241 -16.07 4.89 -12.56
CA PHE A 241 -17.13 5.34 -11.66
C PHE A 241 -17.72 6.67 -12.10
#